data_a0db34099fb80921f1e95929828a2bea
#
_entry.id   a0db34099fb80921f1e95929828a2bea
#
_cell.length_a   1.000
_cell.length_b   1.000
_cell.length_c   1.000
_cell.angle_alpha   90.00
_cell.angle_beta   90.00
_cell.angle_gamma   90.00
#
_symmetry.space_group_name_H-M   'P 1'
#
loop_
_entity.id
_entity.type
_entity.pdbx_description
1 polymer ?
#
loop_
_entity_poly.entity_id
_entity_poly.type
_entity_poly.pdbx_seq_one_letter_code
_entity_poly.pdbx_strand_id
1 'polypeptide(L)'
;MNTLLAIIDHTPTAVWAVLAVLVLVGLRQIRTQTLSGGHVWLVPLVAGIASLAGALRGFAGAGELLTGACWAAGAALGFAANRSLDLPRRVVANADGSFTIGGSLAPLVLLVTIFLVRYASNVALAIQPALARNPEAAAIVAIAYGFTAGLLVARSRKIWSTRPARDAALAA
;
A
#
# COMPACT_ATOMS: atom_id res chain seq x y z
N MET A 1 -20.95 20.55 18.54
CA MET A 1 -19.54 20.17 18.74
C MET A 1 -19.15 19.31 17.56
N ASN A 2 -18.09 19.67 16.86
CA ASN A 2 -17.79 19.06 15.56
C ASN A 2 -17.42 17.59 15.70
N THR A 3 -18.14 16.72 15.00
CA THR A 3 -17.89 15.26 14.96
C THR A 3 -16.41 14.94 14.71
N LEU A 4 -15.71 15.77 13.96
CA LEU A 4 -14.26 15.64 13.71
C LEU A 4 -13.41 15.78 14.98
N LEU A 5 -13.73 16.73 15.87
CA LEU A 5 -13.00 16.89 17.12
C LEU A 5 -13.21 15.68 18.05
N ALA A 6 -14.44 15.17 18.11
CA ALA A 6 -14.72 13.97 18.89
C ALA A 6 -13.95 12.72 18.37
N ILE A 7 -13.81 12.58 17.04
CA ILE A 7 -13.01 11.49 16.44
C ILE A 7 -11.54 11.64 16.82
N ILE A 8 -11.00 12.86 16.77
CA ILE A 8 -9.60 13.14 17.12
C ILE A 8 -9.34 12.83 18.59
N ASP A 9 -10.21 13.28 19.50
CA ASP A 9 -10.09 13.09 20.94
C ASP A 9 -10.17 11.61 21.34
N HIS A 10 -10.94 10.80 20.62
CA HIS A 10 -11.08 9.35 20.87
C HIS A 10 -10.07 8.50 20.09
N THR A 11 -9.21 9.12 19.27
CA THR A 11 -8.18 8.38 18.53
C THR A 11 -7.02 8.02 19.46
N PRO A 12 -6.69 6.72 19.62
CA PRO A 12 -5.56 6.29 20.44
C PRO A 12 -4.25 6.96 20.02
N THR A 13 -3.42 7.34 20.97
CA THR A 13 -2.09 7.96 20.72
C THR A 13 -1.20 7.10 19.84
N ALA A 14 -1.36 5.78 19.88
CA ALA A 14 -0.66 4.85 19.01
C ALA A 14 -0.91 5.10 17.51
N VAL A 15 -2.12 5.57 17.13
CA VAL A 15 -2.46 5.88 15.73
C VAL A 15 -1.64 7.07 15.24
N TRP A 16 -1.49 8.10 16.08
CA TRP A 16 -0.66 9.27 15.78
C TRP A 16 0.82 8.92 15.69
N ALA A 17 1.28 8.02 16.57
CA ALA A 17 2.65 7.51 16.51
C ALA A 17 2.91 6.76 15.19
N VAL A 18 1.98 5.91 14.75
CA VAL A 18 2.08 5.21 13.46
C VAL A 18 2.11 6.20 12.31
N LEU A 19 1.23 7.21 12.30
CA LEU A 19 1.24 8.26 11.26
C LEU A 19 2.57 8.99 11.23
N ALA A 20 3.11 9.39 12.39
CA ALA A 20 4.39 10.07 12.48
C ALA A 20 5.53 9.21 11.91
N VAL A 21 5.57 7.91 12.25
CA VAL A 21 6.56 6.97 11.71
C VAL A 21 6.41 6.85 10.19
N LEU A 22 5.19 6.71 9.66
CA LEU A 22 4.95 6.62 8.22
C LEU A 22 5.40 7.88 7.48
N VAL A 23 5.12 9.06 8.06
CA VAL A 23 5.56 10.34 7.50
C VAL A 23 7.09 10.43 7.52
N LEU A 24 7.75 10.07 8.62
CA LEU A 24 9.22 10.07 8.72
C LEU A 24 9.86 9.10 7.72
N VAL A 25 9.31 7.89 7.59
CA VAL A 25 9.77 6.91 6.60
C VAL A 25 9.55 7.43 5.18
N GLY A 26 8.39 8.01 4.91
CA GLY A 26 8.08 8.61 3.61
C GLY A 26 8.98 9.79 3.26
N LEU A 27 9.27 10.67 4.23
CA LEU A 27 10.20 11.80 4.06
C LEU A 27 11.63 11.34 3.76
N ARG A 28 12.09 10.25 4.40
CA ARG A 28 13.39 9.65 4.06
C ARG A 28 13.44 9.17 2.60
N GLN A 29 12.31 8.72 2.04
CA GLN A 29 12.22 8.24 0.66
C GLN A 29 12.18 9.38 -0.39
N ILE A 30 12.12 10.64 0.02
CA ILE A 30 12.32 11.81 -0.85
C ILE A 30 13.79 11.88 -1.33
N ARG A 31 14.71 11.35 -0.53
CA ARG A 31 16.12 11.25 -0.91
C ARG A 31 16.37 9.94 -1.68
N THR A 32 17.38 9.96 -2.52
CA THR A 32 17.86 8.75 -3.19
C THR A 32 18.21 7.66 -2.17
N GLN A 33 17.67 6.46 -2.35
CA GLN A 33 17.90 5.34 -1.45
C GLN A 33 18.40 4.13 -2.22
N THR A 34 19.26 3.36 -1.56
CA THR A 34 19.70 2.04 -2.06
C THR A 34 18.97 0.97 -1.27
N LEU A 35 18.24 0.10 -1.99
CA LEU A 35 17.50 -1.02 -1.41
C LEU A 35 18.11 -2.34 -1.87
N SER A 36 18.27 -3.29 -0.95
CA SER A 36 18.65 -4.65 -1.33
C SER A 36 17.48 -5.36 -2.04
N GLY A 37 17.78 -6.27 -2.96
CA GLY A 37 16.78 -6.96 -3.77
C GLY A 37 15.68 -7.65 -2.96
N GLY A 38 16.00 -8.25 -1.79
CA GLY A 38 15.01 -8.88 -0.93
C GLY A 38 14.00 -7.92 -0.32
N HIS A 39 14.42 -6.71 0.05
CA HIS A 39 13.54 -5.71 0.65
C HIS A 39 12.51 -5.13 -0.35
N VAL A 40 12.78 -5.22 -1.66
CA VAL A 40 11.86 -4.73 -2.70
C VAL A 40 10.52 -5.47 -2.64
N TRP A 41 10.52 -6.78 -2.35
CA TRP A 41 9.31 -7.59 -2.30
C TRP A 41 8.69 -7.73 -0.90
N LEU A 42 9.48 -7.52 0.16
CA LEU A 42 9.00 -7.66 1.53
C LEU A 42 7.83 -6.70 1.84
N VAL A 43 7.98 -5.44 1.46
CA VAL A 43 6.98 -4.39 1.76
C VAL A 43 5.63 -4.67 1.08
N PRO A 44 5.56 -4.93 -0.26
CA PRO A 44 4.27 -5.23 -0.90
C PRO A 44 3.64 -6.53 -0.42
N LEU A 45 4.45 -7.56 -0.09
CA LEU A 45 3.94 -8.82 0.43
C LEU A 45 3.26 -8.63 1.80
N VAL A 46 3.98 -8.02 2.74
CA VAL A 46 3.45 -7.75 4.09
C VAL A 46 2.24 -6.82 4.03
N ALA A 47 2.31 -5.73 3.26
CA ALA A 47 1.20 -4.80 3.10
C ALA A 47 -0.01 -5.46 2.42
N GLY A 48 0.20 -6.30 1.41
CA GLY A 48 -0.84 -7.04 0.71
C GLY A 48 -1.57 -8.01 1.63
N ILE A 49 -0.82 -8.86 2.35
CA ILE A 49 -1.40 -9.80 3.32
C ILE A 49 -2.14 -9.06 4.43
N ALA A 50 -1.53 -8.01 5.00
CA ALA A 50 -2.15 -7.22 6.06
C ALA A 50 -3.41 -6.48 5.59
N SER A 51 -3.45 -6.01 4.33
CA SER A 51 -4.63 -5.34 3.78
C SER A 51 -5.76 -6.32 3.50
N LEU A 52 -5.47 -7.49 2.94
CA LEU A 52 -6.46 -8.54 2.72
C LEU A 52 -7.04 -9.05 4.05
N ALA A 53 -6.17 -9.40 5.00
CA ALA A 53 -6.59 -9.83 6.33
C ALA A 53 -7.42 -8.76 7.07
N GLY A 54 -7.06 -7.48 6.90
CA GLY A 54 -7.82 -6.36 7.46
C GLY A 54 -9.22 -6.23 6.84
N ALA A 55 -9.35 -6.38 5.53
CA ALA A 55 -10.64 -6.35 4.83
C ALA A 55 -11.53 -7.54 5.29
N LEU A 56 -11.01 -8.77 5.27
CA LEU A 56 -11.76 -9.96 5.64
C LEU A 56 -12.23 -9.91 7.09
N ARG A 57 -11.37 -9.49 8.03
CA ARG A 57 -11.74 -9.37 9.45
C ARG A 57 -12.72 -8.23 9.70
N GLY A 58 -12.52 -7.08 9.06
CA GLY A 58 -13.38 -5.91 9.24
C GLY A 58 -14.80 -6.13 8.72
N PHE A 59 -14.96 -6.95 7.68
CA PHE A 59 -16.21 -7.20 6.98
C PHE A 59 -16.60 -8.69 6.96
N ALA A 60 -16.29 -9.41 8.01
CA ALA A 60 -16.57 -10.85 8.12
C ALA A 60 -18.07 -11.19 7.92
N GLY A 61 -18.97 -10.27 8.28
CA GLY A 61 -20.42 -10.45 8.10
C GLY A 61 -20.96 -10.14 6.69
N ALA A 62 -20.13 -9.56 5.80
CA ALA A 62 -20.54 -9.21 4.43
C ALA A 62 -20.27 -10.32 3.39
N GLY A 63 -19.55 -11.38 3.78
CA GLY A 63 -19.16 -12.49 2.91
C GLY A 63 -17.70 -12.44 2.48
N GLU A 64 -16.94 -13.45 2.85
CA GLU A 64 -15.50 -13.52 2.60
C GLU A 64 -15.17 -13.59 1.11
N LEU A 65 -15.94 -14.34 0.35
CA LEU A 65 -15.74 -14.50 -1.11
C LEU A 65 -15.93 -13.15 -1.84
N LEU A 66 -16.99 -12.40 -1.51
CA LEU A 66 -17.23 -11.07 -2.07
C LEU A 66 -16.08 -10.13 -1.73
N THR A 67 -15.70 -10.05 -0.45
CA THR A 67 -14.64 -9.17 0.05
C THR A 67 -13.31 -9.51 -0.61
N GLY A 68 -12.96 -10.79 -0.71
CA GLY A 68 -11.75 -11.27 -1.38
C GLY A 68 -11.74 -10.97 -2.89
N ALA A 69 -12.85 -11.18 -3.59
CA ALA A 69 -12.97 -10.88 -5.01
C ALA A 69 -12.86 -9.37 -5.29
N CYS A 70 -13.51 -8.53 -4.49
CA CYS A 70 -13.41 -7.07 -4.57
C CYS A 70 -11.98 -6.59 -4.29
N TRP A 71 -11.31 -7.18 -3.30
CA TRP A 71 -9.90 -6.88 -3.02
C TRP A 71 -9.01 -7.25 -4.21
N ALA A 72 -9.20 -8.43 -4.81
CA ALA A 72 -8.42 -8.87 -5.97
C ALA A 72 -8.66 -7.96 -7.20
N ALA A 73 -9.91 -7.56 -7.45
CA ALA A 73 -10.25 -6.60 -8.49
C ALA A 73 -9.56 -5.24 -8.25
N GLY A 74 -9.60 -4.74 -7.02
CA GLY A 74 -8.87 -3.54 -6.62
C GLY A 74 -7.37 -3.67 -6.86
N ALA A 75 -6.76 -4.82 -6.51
CA ALA A 75 -5.34 -5.07 -6.73
C ALA A 75 -4.98 -5.08 -8.22
N ALA A 76 -5.82 -5.68 -9.05
CA ALA A 76 -5.64 -5.67 -10.51
C ALA A 76 -5.72 -4.24 -11.07
N LEU A 77 -6.69 -3.43 -10.61
CA LEU A 77 -6.82 -2.02 -11.00
C LEU A 77 -5.60 -1.20 -10.56
N GLY A 78 -5.14 -1.34 -9.32
CA GLY A 78 -3.95 -0.64 -8.81
C GLY A 78 -2.68 -1.03 -9.58
N PHE A 79 -2.54 -2.32 -9.90
CA PHE A 79 -1.44 -2.81 -10.71
C PHE A 79 -1.46 -2.21 -12.12
N ALA A 80 -2.64 -2.14 -12.76
CA ALA A 80 -2.80 -1.54 -14.08
C ALA A 80 -2.57 -0.02 -14.05
N ALA A 81 -3.08 0.68 -13.03
CA ALA A 81 -2.92 2.13 -12.88
C ALA A 81 -1.44 2.56 -12.76
N ASN A 82 -0.57 1.70 -12.22
CA ASN A 82 0.85 2.03 -12.13
C ASN A 82 1.52 2.20 -13.51
N ARG A 83 0.95 1.65 -14.57
CA ARG A 83 1.44 1.86 -15.95
C ARG A 83 1.35 3.33 -16.35
N SER A 84 0.26 4.01 -15.93
CA SER A 84 0.05 5.44 -16.21
C SER A 84 0.82 6.34 -15.24
N LEU A 85 0.97 5.90 -13.97
CA LEU A 85 1.70 6.64 -12.94
C LEU A 85 3.21 6.52 -13.08
N ASP A 86 3.68 5.46 -13.75
CA ASP A 86 5.09 5.18 -14.04
C ASP A 86 6.00 5.23 -12.81
N LEU A 87 5.56 4.66 -11.67
CA LEU A 87 6.30 4.65 -10.41
C LEU A 87 7.12 3.38 -10.23
N PRO A 88 8.39 3.47 -9.75
CA PRO A 88 9.21 4.68 -9.58
C PRO A 88 9.79 5.17 -10.94
N ARG A 89 10.02 6.47 -11.06
CA ARG A 89 10.50 7.07 -12.32
C ARG A 89 11.98 6.83 -12.62
N ARG A 90 12.81 6.68 -11.60
CA ARG A 90 14.26 6.48 -11.74
C ARG A 90 14.70 5.31 -10.88
N VAL A 91 15.22 4.28 -11.51
CA VAL A 91 15.79 3.10 -10.85
C VAL A 91 17.09 2.76 -11.58
N VAL A 92 18.14 2.53 -10.80
CA VAL A 92 19.42 2.03 -11.28
C VAL A 92 19.73 0.75 -10.54
N ALA A 93 19.97 -0.33 -11.26
CA ALA A 93 20.44 -1.58 -10.67
C ALA A 93 21.96 -1.54 -10.52
N ASN A 94 22.46 -1.84 -9.33
CA ASN A 94 23.87 -1.86 -9.02
C ASN A 94 24.45 -3.26 -9.24
N ALA A 95 25.78 -3.34 -9.42
CA ALA A 95 26.49 -4.59 -9.65
C ALA A 95 26.43 -5.57 -8.44
N ASP A 96 26.20 -5.06 -7.24
CA ASP A 96 26.05 -5.82 -5.99
C ASP A 96 24.65 -6.43 -5.79
N GLY A 97 23.74 -6.27 -6.76
CA GLY A 97 22.36 -6.75 -6.69
C GLY A 97 21.42 -5.83 -5.91
N SER A 98 21.87 -4.67 -5.49
CA SER A 98 21.03 -3.61 -4.91
C SER A 98 20.42 -2.70 -5.98
N PHE A 99 19.40 -1.93 -5.61
CA PHE A 99 18.73 -0.97 -6.48
C PHE A 99 18.82 0.42 -5.89
N THR A 100 19.36 1.36 -6.65
CA THR A 100 19.33 2.78 -6.32
C THR A 100 18.06 3.39 -6.91
N ILE A 101 17.18 3.87 -6.04
CA ILE A 101 15.89 4.46 -6.41
C ILE A 101 16.00 5.97 -6.21
N GLY A 102 15.74 6.73 -7.27
CA GLY A 102 15.70 8.19 -7.21
C GLY A 102 14.63 8.66 -6.24
N GLY A 103 14.97 9.65 -5.41
CA GLY A 103 14.05 10.24 -4.43
C GLY A 103 12.77 10.75 -5.09
N SER A 104 11.63 10.53 -4.42
CA SER A 104 10.30 10.88 -4.93
C SER A 104 9.34 11.08 -3.77
N LEU A 105 8.36 11.98 -3.94
CA LEU A 105 7.24 12.14 -3.01
C LEU A 105 6.20 11.00 -3.11
N ALA A 106 6.25 10.23 -4.21
CA ALA A 106 5.25 9.19 -4.46
C ALA A 106 5.14 8.14 -3.33
N PRO A 107 6.25 7.64 -2.73
CA PRO A 107 6.15 6.73 -1.58
C PRO A 107 5.49 7.36 -0.37
N LEU A 108 5.76 8.63 -0.08
CA LEU A 108 5.13 9.35 1.03
C LEU A 108 3.63 9.45 0.82
N VAL A 109 3.21 9.92 -0.37
CA VAL A 109 1.79 10.03 -0.72
C VAL A 109 1.11 8.67 -0.62
N LEU A 110 1.74 7.60 -1.13
CA LEU A 110 1.17 6.25 -1.08
C LEU A 110 1.01 5.75 0.35
N LEU A 111 2.03 5.92 1.21
CA LEU A 111 1.98 5.51 2.62
C LEU A 111 0.89 6.26 3.40
N VAL A 112 0.79 7.58 3.20
CA VAL A 112 -0.26 8.40 3.83
C VAL A 112 -1.64 8.00 3.31
N THR A 113 -1.80 7.75 2.01
CA THR A 113 -3.08 7.29 1.44
C THR A 113 -3.50 5.93 2.03
N ILE A 114 -2.58 4.96 2.12
CA ILE A 114 -2.85 3.66 2.74
C ILE A 114 -3.30 3.84 4.20
N PHE A 115 -2.59 4.69 4.94
CA PHE A 115 -2.95 4.99 6.33
C PHE A 115 -4.36 5.60 6.42
N LEU A 116 -4.65 6.63 5.61
CA LEU A 116 -5.94 7.32 5.64
C LEU A 116 -7.11 6.40 5.28
N VAL A 117 -6.95 5.56 4.26
CA VAL A 117 -7.97 4.57 3.88
C VAL A 117 -8.23 3.60 5.04
N ARG A 118 -7.19 3.10 5.69
CA ARG A 118 -7.32 2.21 6.86
C ARG A 118 -7.93 2.91 8.06
N TYR A 119 -7.48 4.11 8.34
CA TYR A 119 -8.00 4.90 9.44
C TYR A 119 -9.48 5.20 9.25
N ALA A 120 -9.86 5.72 8.07
CA ALA A 120 -11.25 6.05 7.76
C ALA A 120 -12.18 4.82 7.85
N SER A 121 -11.76 3.67 7.31
CA SER A 121 -12.56 2.44 7.39
C SER A 121 -12.71 1.94 8.82
N ASN A 122 -11.66 1.99 9.65
CA ASN A 122 -11.74 1.59 11.05
C ASN A 122 -12.62 2.55 11.87
N VAL A 123 -12.52 3.85 11.63
CA VAL A 123 -13.40 4.85 12.27
C VAL A 123 -14.85 4.63 11.86
N ALA A 124 -15.13 4.40 10.58
CA ALA A 124 -16.49 4.12 10.10
C ALA A 124 -17.09 2.87 10.77
N LEU A 125 -16.32 1.79 10.88
CA LEU A 125 -16.74 0.57 11.56
C LEU A 125 -16.94 0.76 13.08
N ALA A 126 -16.14 1.62 13.72
CA ALA A 126 -16.29 1.94 15.13
C ALA A 126 -17.55 2.78 15.42
N ILE A 127 -17.87 3.74 14.52
CA ILE A 127 -19.07 4.59 14.65
C ILE A 127 -20.33 3.80 14.29
N GLN A 128 -20.25 2.95 13.25
CA GLN A 128 -21.39 2.20 12.72
C GLN A 128 -21.02 0.72 12.51
N PRO A 129 -21.05 -0.11 13.57
CA PRO A 129 -20.68 -1.53 13.47
C PRO A 129 -21.52 -2.34 12.48
N ALA A 130 -22.74 -1.89 12.16
CA ALA A 130 -23.59 -2.51 11.15
C ALA A 130 -22.94 -2.56 9.75
N LEU A 131 -22.02 -1.65 9.45
CA LEU A 131 -21.25 -1.63 8.19
C LEU A 131 -20.42 -2.90 7.99
N ALA A 132 -20.03 -3.59 9.07
CA ALA A 132 -19.30 -4.86 8.98
C ALA A 132 -20.09 -5.97 8.26
N ARG A 133 -21.40 -5.83 8.17
CA ARG A 133 -22.31 -6.76 7.46
C ARG A 133 -22.84 -6.21 6.14
N ASN A 134 -22.48 -4.96 5.81
CA ASN A 134 -22.93 -4.33 4.57
C ASN A 134 -22.00 -4.72 3.40
N PRO A 135 -22.52 -5.41 2.36
CA PRO A 135 -21.71 -5.86 1.23
C PRO A 135 -21.17 -4.69 0.39
N GLU A 136 -21.89 -3.58 0.29
CA GLU A 136 -21.42 -2.40 -0.46
C GLU A 136 -20.23 -1.74 0.24
N ALA A 137 -20.31 -1.56 1.57
CA ALA A 137 -19.21 -1.03 2.36
C ALA A 137 -17.98 -1.94 2.29
N ALA A 138 -18.18 -3.26 2.37
CA ALA A 138 -17.14 -4.26 2.21
C ALA A 138 -16.46 -4.16 0.85
N ALA A 139 -17.25 -4.05 -0.24
CA ALA A 139 -16.73 -3.94 -1.60
C ALA A 139 -15.88 -2.68 -1.77
N ILE A 140 -16.36 -1.51 -1.34
CA ILE A 140 -15.66 -0.23 -1.47
C ILE A 140 -14.32 -0.28 -0.73
N VAL A 141 -14.32 -0.73 0.54
CA VAL A 141 -13.09 -0.78 1.35
C VAL A 141 -12.14 -1.84 0.84
N ALA A 142 -12.63 -3.01 0.43
CA ALA A 142 -11.81 -4.07 -0.14
C ALA A 142 -11.14 -3.64 -1.45
N ILE A 143 -11.87 -2.96 -2.35
CA ILE A 143 -11.29 -2.40 -3.58
C ILE A 143 -10.21 -1.38 -3.26
N ALA A 144 -10.45 -0.47 -2.32
CA ALA A 144 -9.46 0.54 -1.92
C ALA A 144 -8.20 -0.10 -1.31
N TYR A 145 -8.35 -1.11 -0.47
CA TYR A 145 -7.23 -1.86 0.10
C TYR A 145 -6.47 -2.64 -0.97
N GLY A 146 -7.18 -3.32 -1.86
CA GLY A 146 -6.59 -4.02 -3.00
C GLY A 146 -5.83 -3.07 -3.92
N PHE A 147 -6.43 -1.93 -4.28
CA PHE A 147 -5.81 -0.94 -5.15
C PHE A 147 -4.45 -0.48 -4.64
N THR A 148 -4.36 -0.15 -3.35
CA THR A 148 -3.07 0.24 -2.74
C THR A 148 -2.06 -0.90 -2.74
N ALA A 149 -2.49 -2.14 -2.49
CA ALA A 149 -1.64 -3.32 -2.56
C ALA A 149 -1.14 -3.56 -4.00
N GLY A 150 -2.01 -3.43 -4.99
CA GLY A 150 -1.66 -3.56 -6.41
C GLY A 150 -0.64 -2.54 -6.89
N LEU A 151 -0.76 -1.28 -6.45
CA LEU A 151 0.23 -0.24 -6.72
C LEU A 151 1.61 -0.60 -6.16
N LEU A 152 1.66 -1.14 -4.92
CA LEU A 152 2.93 -1.56 -4.30
C LEU A 152 3.57 -2.71 -5.05
N VAL A 153 2.79 -3.72 -5.47
CA VAL A 153 3.28 -4.87 -6.25
C VAL A 153 3.81 -4.41 -7.61
N ALA A 154 3.06 -3.55 -8.30
CA ALA A 154 3.47 -3.03 -9.61
C ALA A 154 4.78 -2.22 -9.52
N ARG A 155 4.91 -1.39 -8.47
CA ARG A 155 6.15 -0.65 -8.17
C ARG A 155 7.34 -1.59 -7.97
N SER A 156 7.16 -2.64 -7.17
CA SER A 156 8.24 -3.60 -6.89
C SER A 156 8.62 -4.41 -8.12
N ARG A 157 7.64 -4.82 -8.93
CA ARG A 157 7.89 -5.46 -10.22
C ARG A 157 8.72 -4.56 -11.14
N LYS A 158 8.40 -3.27 -11.24
CA LYS A 158 9.15 -2.33 -12.06
C LYS A 158 10.60 -2.20 -11.59
N ILE A 159 10.84 -2.07 -10.28
CA ILE A 159 12.19 -2.04 -9.70
C ILE A 159 12.95 -3.31 -10.10
N TRP A 160 12.31 -4.46 -9.92
CA TRP A 160 12.93 -5.76 -10.21
C TRP A 160 13.24 -5.97 -11.69
N SER A 161 12.39 -5.49 -12.60
CA SER A 161 12.61 -5.57 -14.06
C SER A 161 13.74 -4.69 -14.58
N THR A 162 14.22 -3.73 -13.78
CA THR A 162 15.33 -2.84 -14.13
C THR A 162 16.70 -3.50 -13.88
N ARG A 163 16.77 -4.79 -13.55
CA ARG A 163 18.06 -5.49 -13.41
C ARG A 163 18.89 -5.31 -14.68
N PRO A 164 20.20 -4.99 -14.57
CA PRO A 164 21.05 -4.98 -15.73
C PRO A 164 20.98 -6.36 -16.37
N ALA A 165 20.92 -6.39 -17.68
CA ALA A 165 21.05 -7.63 -18.46
C ALA A 165 22.46 -8.19 -18.28
N ARG A 166 22.72 -8.75 -17.09
CA ARG A 166 23.99 -9.43 -16.76
C ARG A 166 24.18 -10.66 -17.63
N ASP A 167 23.07 -11.17 -18.19
CA ASP A 167 23.06 -12.35 -19.06
C ASP A 167 23.45 -12.03 -20.50
N ALA A 168 23.31 -10.78 -20.96
CA ALA A 168 23.77 -10.39 -22.30
C ALA A 168 25.28 -10.25 -22.40
N ALA A 169 25.99 -10.01 -21.29
CA ALA A 169 27.45 -9.90 -21.27
C ALA A 169 28.16 -11.27 -21.11
N LEU A 170 27.42 -12.33 -20.78
CA LEU A 170 27.95 -13.71 -20.72
C LEU A 170 27.61 -14.52 -21.98
N ALA A 171 26.82 -13.96 -22.89
CA ALA A 171 26.41 -14.58 -24.15
C ALA A 171 27.13 -14.00 -25.38
N ALA A 172 28.04 -13.04 -25.20
CA ALA A 172 28.95 -12.47 -26.21
C ALA A 172 30.39 -12.88 -25.95
#